data_f2d6d3aeadd664383be63990e20016bd
#
_entry.id   f2d6d3aeadd664383be63990e20016bd
#
_cell.length_a   1.000
_cell.length_b   1.000
_cell.length_c   1.000
_cell.angle_alpha   90.00
_cell.angle_beta   90.00
_cell.angle_gamma   90.00
#
_symmetry.space_group_name_H-M   'P 1'
#
loop_
_entity.id
_entity.type
_entity.pdbx_description
1 polymer ?
#
loop_
_entity_poly.entity_id
_entity_poly.type
_entity_poly.pdbx_seq_one_letter_code
_entity_poly.pdbx_strand_id
1 'polypeptide(L)'
;MAASFAGTATVVSADSGDDNTLTVWAWDQNFNIKSMQMAGEQYAKDHEGFSVDIIETSSDDCQTKLTTAANAGDYSTLPDIVLMQDNSYQKYLKSYPDAFTDLKDMDVNWDDFGKLKQSYSMVDDTHYGVPFDNGAVIACYRTDILEEAGYTLDDLTDITWSKFMEIGKDLHEKTGKYLLTSEATGGDTLMMMMQSCGANFVNEDGEAYIVGNDVAEKCINLYVDLVKNDVVKLVNNWDEYIATITGGEAAGIVNGNWITATLMATEDQKGLWQITTMPKVDDVDTATNYANNGGSSWYITSNCKNVELAEDFLASTFGSSTDFYDAILPVSGAISCYLPAGESEVYNEPNEFFNGQSIFSTIVEYSSHIPEFTKTPYHYEARECVNTAVVNIVNGTAKEDALQEAQDTLAFKMTE
;
A
#
# COMPACT_ATOMS: atom_id res chain seq x y z
N MET A 1 7.06 40.29 29.40
CA MET A 1 8.17 39.32 29.45
C MET A 1 7.68 38.10 28.69
N ALA A 2 8.11 37.97 27.44
CA ALA A 2 7.81 36.81 26.60
C ALA A 2 9.00 35.82 26.73
N ALA A 3 8.76 34.65 27.24
CA ALA A 3 9.76 33.59 27.32
C ALA A 3 9.72 32.77 26.02
N SER A 4 10.76 32.91 25.20
CA SER A 4 11.02 32.07 24.05
C SER A 4 11.49 30.71 24.54
N PHE A 5 10.71 29.65 24.27
CA PHE A 5 11.21 28.27 24.35
C PHE A 5 11.90 27.94 23.01
N ALA A 6 13.21 27.95 23.04
CA ALA A 6 14.02 27.34 21.99
C ALA A 6 14.07 25.84 22.25
N GLY A 7 13.33 25.07 21.46
CA GLY A 7 13.45 23.62 21.40
C GLY A 7 14.78 23.29 20.70
N THR A 8 15.74 22.76 21.42
CA THR A 8 16.94 22.13 20.85
C THR A 8 16.56 20.78 20.29
N ALA A 9 16.52 20.68 18.97
CA ALA A 9 16.51 19.36 18.32
C ALA A 9 17.82 18.65 18.66
N THR A 10 17.73 17.64 19.51
CA THR A 10 18.83 16.70 19.75
C THR A 10 18.93 15.80 18.53
N VAL A 11 19.94 16.00 17.72
CA VAL A 11 20.39 15.00 16.76
C VAL A 11 20.97 13.87 17.61
N VAL A 12 20.19 12.81 17.82
CA VAL A 12 20.69 11.55 18.37
C VAL A 12 21.45 10.89 17.23
N SER A 13 22.77 10.95 17.28
CA SER A 13 23.62 10.08 16.47
C SER A 13 23.38 8.65 16.99
N ALA A 14 22.92 7.77 16.11
CA ALA A 14 22.82 6.35 16.38
C ALA A 14 24.23 5.75 16.50
N ASP A 15 24.74 5.73 17.70
CA ASP A 15 25.85 4.86 18.08
C ASP A 15 25.30 3.93 19.18
N SER A 16 24.45 3.00 18.81
CA SER A 16 23.98 1.93 19.69
C SER A 16 25.00 0.80 19.64
N GLY A 17 25.93 0.83 20.54
CA GLY A 17 26.93 -0.21 20.72
C GLY A 17 26.39 -1.47 21.42
N ASP A 18 25.17 -1.92 21.10
CA ASP A 18 24.62 -3.19 21.54
C ASP A 18 24.46 -4.09 20.32
N ASP A 19 25.28 -5.14 20.22
CA ASP A 19 25.30 -6.09 19.10
C ASP A 19 23.97 -6.86 18.94
N ASN A 20 23.03 -6.72 19.89
CA ASN A 20 21.73 -7.39 19.91
C ASN A 20 20.55 -6.45 19.59
N THR A 21 20.79 -5.20 19.20
CA THR A 21 19.74 -4.26 18.81
C THR A 21 19.77 -4.01 17.30
N LEU A 22 18.62 -4.22 16.62
CA LEU A 22 18.46 -3.92 15.20
C LEU A 22 17.67 -2.62 15.03
N THR A 23 18.20 -1.70 14.23
CA THR A 23 17.51 -0.47 13.84
C THR A 23 16.61 -0.73 12.63
N VAL A 24 15.37 -0.21 12.64
CA VAL A 24 14.37 -0.48 11.59
C VAL A 24 13.70 0.81 11.14
N TRP A 25 13.58 1.03 9.83
CA TRP A 25 12.71 2.07 9.27
C TRP A 25 11.38 1.50 8.80
N ALA A 26 10.28 2.09 9.25
CA ALA A 26 8.91 1.78 8.90
C ALA A 26 8.02 3.01 9.11
N TRP A 27 6.75 3.03 8.64
CA TRP A 27 5.99 4.29 8.53
C TRP A 27 4.59 4.30 9.13
N ASP A 28 3.92 3.16 9.31
CA ASP A 28 2.54 3.12 9.82
C ASP A 28 2.48 2.55 11.23
N GLN A 29 2.06 3.41 12.17
CA GLN A 29 2.00 3.10 13.61
C GLN A 29 1.05 1.93 13.94
N ASN A 30 -0.04 1.79 13.19
CA ASN A 30 -1.06 0.78 13.43
C ASN A 30 -0.82 -0.51 12.66
N PHE A 31 0.01 -0.48 11.63
CA PHE A 31 0.22 -1.57 10.70
C PHE A 31 1.64 -2.15 10.81
N ASN A 32 2.59 -1.62 10.03
CA ASN A 32 3.92 -2.23 9.93
C ASN A 32 4.82 -1.97 11.14
N ILE A 33 4.77 -0.80 11.78
CA ILE A 33 5.48 -0.52 13.02
C ILE A 33 4.96 -1.43 14.12
N LYS A 34 3.62 -1.56 14.25
CA LYS A 34 3.02 -2.44 15.25
C LYS A 34 3.40 -3.91 15.03
N SER A 35 3.40 -4.38 13.79
CA SER A 35 3.81 -5.75 13.44
C SER A 35 5.29 -6.00 13.77
N MET A 36 6.17 -5.04 13.48
CA MET A 36 7.60 -5.14 13.79
C MET A 36 7.87 -5.13 15.30
N GLN A 37 7.13 -4.31 16.07
CA GLN A 37 7.20 -4.33 17.54
C GLN A 37 6.86 -5.70 18.10
N MET A 38 5.75 -6.28 17.63
CA MET A 38 5.30 -7.61 18.06
C MET A 38 6.29 -8.72 17.64
N ALA A 39 6.92 -8.59 16.47
CA ALA A 39 7.98 -9.51 16.04
C ALA A 39 9.18 -9.44 16.99
N GLY A 40 9.63 -8.23 17.32
CA GLY A 40 10.72 -8.03 18.29
C GLY A 40 10.40 -8.60 19.67
N GLU A 41 9.18 -8.35 20.17
CA GLU A 41 8.71 -8.90 21.45
C GLU A 41 8.62 -10.44 21.43
N GLN A 42 8.24 -11.04 20.33
CA GLN A 42 8.19 -12.50 20.20
C GLN A 42 9.58 -13.10 20.16
N TYR A 43 10.47 -12.56 19.35
CA TYR A 43 11.84 -13.06 19.22
C TYR A 43 12.63 -12.93 20.53
N ALA A 44 12.45 -11.84 21.26
CA ALA A 44 13.10 -11.60 22.54
C ALA A 44 12.74 -12.63 23.64
N LYS A 45 11.65 -13.40 23.49
CA LYS A 45 11.29 -14.45 24.47
C LYS A 45 12.33 -15.56 24.54
N ASP A 46 12.96 -15.89 23.41
CA ASP A 46 13.94 -16.95 23.26
C ASP A 46 15.37 -16.39 23.08
N HIS A 47 15.52 -15.07 22.90
CA HIS A 47 16.80 -14.38 22.67
C HIS A 47 16.99 -13.23 23.67
N GLU A 48 17.54 -13.56 24.85
CA GLU A 48 17.74 -12.60 25.94
C GLU A 48 18.64 -11.41 25.50
N GLY A 49 18.14 -10.20 25.73
CA GLY A 49 18.83 -8.95 25.37
C GLY A 49 18.57 -8.46 23.96
N PHE A 50 17.79 -9.19 23.13
CA PHE A 50 17.40 -8.71 21.82
C PHE A 50 16.39 -7.56 21.90
N SER A 51 16.53 -6.58 21.01
CA SER A 51 15.55 -5.50 20.83
C SER A 51 15.56 -4.97 19.39
N VAL A 52 14.44 -4.34 19.00
CA VAL A 52 14.33 -3.56 17.77
C VAL A 52 14.15 -2.09 18.12
N ASP A 53 14.92 -1.21 17.50
CA ASP A 53 14.78 0.25 17.59
C ASP A 53 14.12 0.74 16.29
N ILE A 54 12.80 1.00 16.35
CA ILE A 54 12.01 1.36 15.20
C ILE A 54 11.95 2.87 15.07
N ILE A 55 12.49 3.37 13.98
CA ILE A 55 12.52 4.79 13.64
C ILE A 55 11.41 5.04 12.60
N GLU A 56 10.33 5.70 13.02
CA GLU A 56 9.26 6.09 12.13
C GLU A 56 9.79 6.99 11.02
N THR A 57 9.72 6.50 9.80
CA THR A 57 10.24 7.17 8.60
C THR A 57 9.25 6.92 7.48
N SER A 58 8.68 7.97 6.88
CA SER A 58 7.72 7.82 5.77
C SER A 58 8.31 7.02 4.62
N SER A 59 7.47 6.35 3.83
CA SER A 59 7.94 5.59 2.66
C SER A 59 8.75 6.47 1.70
N ASP A 60 8.31 7.72 1.47
CA ASP A 60 9.01 8.66 0.59
C ASP A 60 10.35 9.12 1.18
N ASP A 61 10.42 9.31 2.51
CA ASP A 61 11.68 9.62 3.19
C ASP A 61 12.65 8.44 3.18
N CYS A 62 12.17 7.20 3.31
CA CYS A 62 12.99 6.00 3.15
C CYS A 62 13.66 5.99 1.76
N GLN A 63 12.88 6.22 0.72
CA GLN A 63 13.34 6.28 -0.67
C GLN A 63 14.34 7.42 -0.90
N THR A 64 14.05 8.61 -0.38
CA THR A 64 14.92 9.79 -0.49
C THR A 64 16.25 9.59 0.22
N LYS A 65 16.23 9.05 1.44
CA LYS A 65 17.44 8.76 2.22
C LYS A 65 18.29 7.68 1.58
N LEU A 66 17.64 6.62 1.05
CA LEU A 66 18.32 5.56 0.30
C LEU A 66 19.02 6.11 -0.94
N THR A 67 18.32 6.91 -1.76
CA THR A 67 18.90 7.59 -2.93
C THR A 67 20.07 8.49 -2.55
N THR A 68 19.94 9.24 -1.45
CA THR A 68 20.99 10.14 -0.96
C THR A 68 22.25 9.36 -0.54
N ALA A 69 22.06 8.28 0.22
CA ALA A 69 23.16 7.40 0.65
C ALA A 69 23.88 6.76 -0.55
N ALA A 70 23.10 6.25 -1.51
CA ALA A 70 23.64 5.62 -2.72
C ALA A 70 24.41 6.61 -3.59
N ASN A 71 23.90 7.82 -3.82
CA ASN A 71 24.59 8.86 -4.58
C ASN A 71 25.88 9.34 -3.90
N ALA A 72 25.92 9.31 -2.58
CA ALA A 72 27.13 9.62 -1.81
C ALA A 72 28.13 8.45 -1.78
N GLY A 73 27.70 7.23 -2.10
CA GLY A 73 28.49 6.00 -1.91
C GLY A 73 28.75 5.70 -0.43
N ASP A 74 27.89 6.20 0.47
CA ASP A 74 28.00 6.05 1.92
C ASP A 74 26.66 5.58 2.50
N TYR A 75 26.59 4.31 2.83
CA TYR A 75 25.41 3.66 3.39
C TYR A 75 25.34 3.71 4.94
N SER A 76 26.30 4.34 5.60
CA SER A 76 26.40 4.39 7.08
C SER A 76 25.21 5.05 7.78
N THR A 77 24.36 5.76 7.02
CA THR A 77 23.14 6.41 7.53
C THR A 77 21.89 5.54 7.40
N LEU A 78 21.98 4.37 6.77
CA LEU A 78 20.85 3.44 6.64
C LEU A 78 20.65 2.66 7.95
N PRO A 79 19.41 2.20 8.25
CA PRO A 79 19.12 1.29 9.34
C PRO A 79 19.64 -0.11 9.03
N ASP A 80 19.58 -1.04 10.00
CA ASP A 80 19.87 -2.45 9.73
C ASP A 80 18.80 -3.07 8.83
N ILE A 81 17.53 -2.75 9.06
CA ILE A 81 16.38 -3.25 8.29
C ILE A 81 15.54 -2.06 7.79
N VAL A 82 15.11 -2.12 6.54
CA VAL A 82 14.18 -1.14 5.96
C VAL A 82 12.97 -1.83 5.37
N LEU A 83 11.78 -1.26 5.61
CA LEU A 83 10.57 -1.65 4.88
C LEU A 83 10.57 -0.96 3.52
N MET A 84 10.26 -1.70 2.46
CA MET A 84 10.09 -1.14 1.12
C MET A 84 8.80 -1.65 0.49
N GLN A 85 8.08 -0.75 -0.18
CA GLN A 85 6.90 -1.13 -0.93
C GLN A 85 7.28 -1.91 -2.20
N ASP A 86 6.50 -2.92 -2.53
CA ASP A 86 6.73 -3.80 -3.69
C ASP A 86 6.82 -3.02 -5.01
N ASN A 87 6.00 -1.96 -5.14
CA ASN A 87 5.95 -1.15 -6.36
C ASN A 87 7.18 -0.24 -6.57
N SER A 88 7.98 0.02 -5.52
CA SER A 88 9.16 0.88 -5.61
C SER A 88 10.48 0.13 -5.58
N TYR A 89 10.51 -1.03 -4.91
CA TYR A 89 11.75 -1.72 -4.58
C TYR A 89 12.61 -2.09 -5.78
N GLN A 90 12.02 -2.60 -6.86
CA GLN A 90 12.82 -3.03 -8.04
C GLN A 90 13.64 -1.89 -8.66
N LYS A 91 13.13 -0.65 -8.61
CA LYS A 91 13.89 0.53 -9.04
C LYS A 91 15.18 0.68 -8.21
N TYR A 92 15.03 0.61 -6.89
CA TYR A 92 16.14 0.80 -5.95
C TYR A 92 17.14 -0.35 -5.99
N LEU A 93 16.68 -1.59 -6.06
CA LEU A 93 17.56 -2.75 -6.14
C LEU A 93 18.38 -2.76 -7.45
N LYS A 94 17.77 -2.42 -8.58
CA LYS A 94 18.47 -2.35 -9.87
C LYS A 94 19.45 -1.17 -9.96
N SER A 95 19.07 -0.02 -9.37
CA SER A 95 19.90 1.19 -9.39
C SER A 95 21.01 1.16 -8.33
N TYR A 96 20.77 0.56 -7.19
CA TYR A 96 21.63 0.58 -6.01
C TYR A 96 21.78 -0.81 -5.36
N PRO A 97 22.22 -1.84 -6.10
CA PRO A 97 22.30 -3.21 -5.57
C PRO A 97 23.19 -3.31 -4.32
N ASP A 98 24.24 -2.48 -4.23
CA ASP A 98 25.16 -2.45 -3.08
C ASP A 98 24.52 -1.90 -1.79
N ALA A 99 23.30 -1.37 -1.84
CA ALA A 99 22.58 -0.87 -0.65
C ALA A 99 21.93 -1.99 0.17
N PHE A 100 21.83 -3.20 -0.38
CA PHE A 100 21.06 -4.30 0.20
C PHE A 100 21.88 -5.58 0.31
N THR A 101 21.55 -6.39 1.30
CA THR A 101 22.15 -7.72 1.50
C THR A 101 21.32 -8.78 0.77
N ASP A 102 21.97 -9.69 0.05
CA ASP A 102 21.29 -10.86 -0.52
C ASP A 102 20.95 -11.86 0.58
N LEU A 103 19.80 -12.54 0.45
CA LEU A 103 19.27 -13.48 1.44
C LEU A 103 19.47 -14.94 1.04
N LYS A 104 20.49 -15.25 0.24
CA LYS A 104 20.71 -16.61 -0.29
C LYS A 104 21.02 -17.65 0.78
N ASP A 105 21.62 -17.22 1.89
CA ASP A 105 22.02 -18.10 3.00
C ASP A 105 20.97 -18.11 4.15
N MET A 106 19.87 -17.35 4.01
CA MET A 106 18.79 -17.26 4.99
C MET A 106 17.99 -18.55 5.07
N ASP A 107 17.71 -19.05 6.28
CA ASP A 107 16.95 -20.27 6.54
C ASP A 107 15.43 -20.05 6.39
N VAL A 108 14.99 -19.87 5.15
CA VAL A 108 13.59 -19.70 4.76
C VAL A 108 13.24 -20.65 3.62
N ASN A 109 12.10 -21.33 3.76
CA ASN A 109 11.54 -22.08 2.65
C ASN A 109 10.77 -21.15 1.71
N TRP A 110 11.41 -20.68 0.65
CA TRP A 110 10.81 -19.74 -0.28
C TRP A 110 9.60 -20.29 -1.05
N ASP A 111 9.43 -21.62 -1.13
CA ASP A 111 8.23 -22.24 -1.73
C ASP A 111 6.96 -21.98 -0.89
N ASP A 112 7.10 -21.55 0.37
CA ASP A 112 6.00 -21.16 1.24
C ASP A 112 5.48 -19.75 0.98
N PHE A 113 5.98 -19.06 -0.05
CA PHE A 113 5.52 -17.75 -0.48
C PHE A 113 5.00 -17.75 -1.91
N GLY A 114 3.98 -16.93 -2.19
CA GLY A 114 3.44 -16.79 -3.54
C GLY A 114 4.51 -16.28 -4.54
N LYS A 115 4.66 -16.93 -5.69
CA LYS A 115 5.68 -16.59 -6.72
C LYS A 115 5.61 -15.13 -7.16
N LEU A 116 4.40 -14.59 -7.30
CA LEU A 116 4.20 -13.18 -7.66
C LEU A 116 4.81 -12.28 -6.59
N LYS A 117 4.53 -12.53 -5.32
CA LYS A 117 5.05 -11.74 -4.19
C LYS A 117 6.58 -11.80 -4.12
N GLN A 118 7.15 -13.00 -4.23
CA GLN A 118 8.61 -13.16 -4.26
C GLN A 118 9.26 -12.34 -5.38
N SER A 119 8.65 -12.32 -6.57
CA SER A 119 9.21 -11.64 -7.74
C SER A 119 9.36 -10.12 -7.57
N TYR A 120 8.70 -9.50 -6.59
CA TYR A 120 8.93 -8.07 -6.28
C TYR A 120 10.26 -7.84 -5.58
N SER A 121 10.74 -8.79 -4.78
CA SER A 121 11.95 -8.68 -3.97
C SER A 121 13.12 -9.54 -4.50
N MET A 122 13.05 -9.98 -5.75
CA MET A 122 14.08 -10.79 -6.41
C MET A 122 14.72 -10.06 -7.59
N VAL A 123 16.01 -10.31 -7.79
CA VAL A 123 16.74 -10.01 -9.02
C VAL A 123 17.61 -11.23 -9.37
N ASP A 124 17.54 -11.67 -10.62
CA ASP A 124 18.33 -12.80 -11.15
C ASP A 124 18.29 -14.06 -10.24
N ASP A 125 17.08 -14.47 -9.84
CA ASP A 125 16.81 -15.61 -8.94
C ASP A 125 17.37 -15.46 -7.51
N THR A 126 17.83 -14.29 -7.13
CA THR A 126 18.32 -13.99 -5.79
C THR A 126 17.27 -13.20 -4.99
N HIS A 127 16.93 -13.68 -3.79
CA HIS A 127 16.05 -12.96 -2.85
C HIS A 127 16.82 -11.88 -2.09
N TYR A 128 16.19 -10.73 -1.90
CA TYR A 128 16.71 -9.60 -1.13
C TYR A 128 15.76 -9.14 -0.03
N GLY A 129 14.48 -9.48 -0.11
CA GLY A 129 13.48 -9.09 0.86
C GLY A 129 12.64 -10.26 1.36
N VAL A 130 12.32 -10.24 2.65
CA VAL A 130 11.36 -11.15 3.26
C VAL A 130 9.96 -10.57 3.09
N PRO A 131 9.05 -11.25 2.37
CA PRO A 131 7.68 -10.80 2.18
C PRO A 131 6.96 -10.56 3.52
N PHE A 132 6.30 -9.41 3.66
CA PHE A 132 5.57 -9.07 4.87
C PHE A 132 4.07 -9.13 4.66
N ASP A 133 3.52 -8.30 3.76
CA ASP A 133 2.09 -8.17 3.53
C ASP A 133 1.73 -8.17 2.04
N ASN A 134 0.47 -8.49 1.77
CA ASN A 134 -0.18 -8.31 0.47
C ASN A 134 -1.02 -7.03 0.50
N GLY A 135 -1.25 -6.45 -0.67
CA GLY A 135 -2.05 -5.25 -0.84
C GLY A 135 -3.38 -5.50 -1.56
N ALA A 136 -4.07 -6.62 -1.30
CA ALA A 136 -5.34 -6.91 -1.95
C ALA A 136 -6.32 -5.74 -1.77
N VAL A 137 -6.89 -5.25 -2.86
CA VAL A 137 -7.83 -4.13 -2.82
C VAL A 137 -9.17 -4.56 -2.29
N ILE A 138 -9.68 -3.77 -1.35
CA ILE A 138 -11.02 -3.88 -0.80
C ILE A 138 -11.76 -2.55 -0.94
N ALA A 139 -13.06 -2.59 -1.05
CA ALA A 139 -13.91 -1.45 -0.85
C ALA A 139 -14.54 -1.55 0.55
N CYS A 140 -14.38 -0.52 1.37
CA CYS A 140 -15.01 -0.44 2.70
C CYS A 140 -16.05 0.67 2.70
N TYR A 141 -17.24 0.40 3.23
CA TYR A 141 -18.33 1.39 3.26
C TYR A 141 -18.94 1.52 4.65
N ARG A 142 -19.30 2.75 4.99
CA ARG A 142 -20.14 3.13 6.13
C ARG A 142 -21.59 2.78 5.81
N THR A 143 -22.07 1.68 6.39
CA THR A 143 -23.43 1.17 6.15
C THR A 143 -24.51 2.13 6.59
N ASP A 144 -24.29 2.87 7.67
CA ASP A 144 -25.21 3.90 8.15
C ASP A 144 -25.35 5.08 7.16
N ILE A 145 -24.28 5.48 6.48
CA ILE A 145 -24.34 6.53 5.46
C ILE A 145 -25.02 6.01 4.18
N LEU A 146 -24.76 4.74 3.81
CA LEU A 146 -25.46 4.12 2.68
C LEU A 146 -26.97 4.04 2.96
N GLU A 147 -27.38 3.60 4.17
CA GLU A 147 -28.78 3.51 4.58
C GLU A 147 -29.48 4.88 4.57
N GLU A 148 -28.80 5.96 4.98
CA GLU A 148 -29.31 7.33 4.91
C GLU A 148 -29.69 7.70 3.46
N ALA A 149 -28.93 7.22 2.47
CA ALA A 149 -29.21 7.41 1.05
C ALA A 149 -30.17 6.37 0.45
N GLY A 150 -30.53 5.33 1.21
CA GLY A 150 -31.42 4.25 0.80
C GLY A 150 -30.75 3.11 0.07
N TYR A 151 -29.45 2.91 0.30
CA TYR A 151 -28.63 1.83 -0.26
C TYR A 151 -28.16 0.85 0.81
N THR A 152 -27.74 -0.32 0.37
CA THR A 152 -27.13 -1.37 1.17
C THR A 152 -25.76 -1.74 0.58
N LEU A 153 -24.98 -2.56 1.28
CA LEU A 153 -23.73 -3.07 0.75
C LEU A 153 -23.93 -3.88 -0.54
N ASP A 154 -25.02 -4.64 -0.65
CA ASP A 154 -25.32 -5.47 -1.82
C ASP A 154 -25.44 -4.63 -3.10
N ASP A 155 -25.92 -3.37 -2.99
CA ASP A 155 -26.00 -2.44 -4.12
C ASP A 155 -24.63 -2.01 -4.66
N LEU A 156 -23.56 -2.19 -3.86
CA LEU A 156 -22.17 -1.84 -4.18
C LEU A 156 -21.27 -3.05 -4.39
N THR A 157 -21.81 -4.28 -4.31
CA THR A 157 -21.07 -5.53 -4.48
C THR A 157 -21.03 -5.93 -5.95
N ASP A 158 -19.86 -6.29 -6.47
CA ASP A 158 -19.60 -6.78 -7.84
C ASP A 158 -20.14 -5.86 -8.96
N ILE A 159 -20.17 -4.57 -8.72
CA ILE A 159 -20.69 -3.57 -9.66
C ILE A 159 -19.60 -3.05 -10.61
N THR A 160 -20.05 -2.25 -11.57
CA THR A 160 -19.16 -1.47 -12.45
C THR A 160 -18.95 -0.04 -11.91
N TRP A 161 -17.90 0.65 -12.36
CA TRP A 161 -17.67 2.05 -12.00
C TRP A 161 -18.79 2.97 -12.53
N SER A 162 -19.43 2.65 -13.65
CA SER A 162 -20.59 3.41 -14.13
C SER A 162 -21.76 3.28 -13.15
N LYS A 163 -22.02 2.09 -12.62
CA LYS A 163 -23.05 1.89 -11.59
C LYS A 163 -22.69 2.58 -10.28
N PHE A 164 -21.42 2.51 -9.87
CA PHE A 164 -20.88 3.23 -8.72
C PHE A 164 -21.11 4.75 -8.85
N MET A 165 -20.89 5.31 -10.04
CA MET A 165 -21.14 6.73 -10.32
C MET A 165 -22.62 7.10 -10.19
N GLU A 166 -23.54 6.27 -10.67
CA GLU A 166 -24.98 6.50 -10.49
C GLU A 166 -25.36 6.56 -9.01
N ILE A 167 -24.90 5.58 -8.23
CA ILE A 167 -25.18 5.51 -6.78
C ILE A 167 -24.54 6.70 -6.05
N GLY A 168 -23.27 7.03 -6.40
CA GLY A 168 -22.56 8.14 -5.77
C GLY A 168 -23.19 9.49 -5.99
N LYS A 169 -23.71 9.76 -7.20
CA LYS A 169 -24.45 11.00 -7.49
C LYS A 169 -25.76 11.09 -6.67
N ASP A 170 -26.52 10.02 -6.62
CA ASP A 170 -27.77 9.97 -5.86
C ASP A 170 -27.51 10.09 -4.34
N LEU A 171 -26.46 9.44 -3.84
CA LEU A 171 -26.01 9.58 -2.45
C LEU A 171 -25.62 11.03 -2.13
N HIS A 172 -24.81 11.65 -3.01
CA HIS A 172 -24.39 13.04 -2.83
C HIS A 172 -25.61 14.00 -2.83
N GLU A 173 -26.56 13.80 -3.75
CA GLU A 173 -27.78 14.60 -3.83
C GLU A 173 -28.65 14.50 -2.57
N LYS A 174 -28.73 13.30 -1.96
CA LYS A 174 -29.54 13.04 -0.78
C LYS A 174 -28.88 13.46 0.55
N THR A 175 -27.57 13.28 0.66
CA THR A 175 -26.86 13.40 1.95
C THR A 175 -25.84 14.56 2.00
N GLY A 176 -25.44 15.08 0.83
CA GLY A 176 -24.34 16.04 0.70
C GLY A 176 -22.95 15.42 0.91
N LYS A 177 -22.87 14.08 1.07
CA LYS A 177 -21.61 13.36 1.27
C LYS A 177 -21.09 12.79 -0.05
N TYR A 178 -19.80 12.50 -0.09
CA TYR A 178 -19.18 11.82 -1.23
C TYR A 178 -19.26 10.29 -1.04
N LEU A 179 -19.29 9.53 -2.15
CA LEU A 179 -19.22 8.08 -2.02
C LEU A 179 -17.75 7.62 -1.81
N LEU A 180 -16.78 8.37 -2.35
CA LEU A 180 -15.36 8.06 -2.24
C LEU A 180 -14.53 9.34 -2.03
N THR A 181 -13.31 9.20 -1.50
CA THR A 181 -12.29 10.23 -1.45
C THR A 181 -10.99 9.71 -2.04
N SER A 182 -10.13 10.58 -2.57
CA SER A 182 -8.82 10.24 -3.09
C SER A 182 -7.88 11.43 -3.01
N GLU A 183 -6.59 11.19 -2.84
CA GLU A 183 -5.59 12.26 -2.96
C GLU A 183 -5.45 12.71 -4.41
N ALA A 184 -5.33 14.03 -4.63
CA ALA A 184 -5.35 14.64 -5.95
C ALA A 184 -4.18 14.21 -6.85
N THR A 185 -2.97 14.04 -6.27
CA THR A 185 -1.77 13.63 -7.01
C THR A 185 -1.19 12.29 -6.52
N GLY A 186 -1.38 11.98 -5.25
CA GLY A 186 -0.88 10.76 -4.61
C GLY A 186 -1.87 9.58 -4.58
N GLY A 187 -3.11 9.78 -5.04
CA GLY A 187 -4.16 8.77 -4.96
C GLY A 187 -3.94 7.57 -5.88
N ASP A 188 -4.27 6.38 -5.40
CA ASP A 188 -4.03 5.12 -6.11
C ASP A 188 -5.26 4.61 -6.89
N THR A 189 -6.41 5.30 -6.80
CA THR A 189 -7.67 4.84 -7.42
C THR A 189 -7.50 4.53 -8.90
N LEU A 190 -6.86 5.42 -9.66
CA LEU A 190 -6.64 5.23 -11.10
C LEU A 190 -5.67 4.07 -11.38
N MET A 191 -4.65 3.88 -10.52
CA MET A 191 -3.71 2.76 -10.63
C MET A 191 -4.44 1.42 -10.39
N MET A 192 -5.30 1.36 -9.38
CA MET A 192 -6.12 0.17 -9.10
C MET A 192 -7.10 -0.14 -10.24
N MET A 193 -7.71 0.88 -10.86
CA MET A 193 -8.57 0.72 -12.05
C MET A 193 -7.79 0.09 -13.21
N MET A 194 -6.60 0.61 -13.52
CA MET A 194 -5.74 0.06 -14.58
C MET A 194 -5.33 -1.39 -14.30
N GLN A 195 -4.89 -1.64 -13.08
CA GLN A 195 -4.44 -2.96 -12.68
C GLN A 195 -5.56 -4.00 -12.71
N SER A 196 -6.78 -3.62 -12.30
CA SER A 196 -7.96 -4.50 -12.38
C SER A 196 -8.30 -4.93 -13.81
N CYS A 197 -7.79 -4.21 -14.80
CA CYS A 197 -7.88 -4.54 -16.23
C CYS A 197 -6.68 -5.34 -16.76
N GLY A 198 -5.69 -5.65 -15.92
CA GLY A 198 -4.42 -6.25 -16.35
C GLY A 198 -3.53 -5.27 -17.15
N ALA A 199 -3.74 -3.94 -17.01
CA ALA A 199 -3.08 -2.90 -17.79
C ALA A 199 -2.18 -2.00 -16.94
N ASN A 200 -1.28 -1.25 -17.60
CA ASN A 200 -0.37 -0.30 -16.97
C ASN A 200 -0.18 0.93 -17.87
N PHE A 201 0.40 1.99 -17.30
CA PHE A 201 0.84 3.21 -18.00
C PHE A 201 2.25 3.11 -18.59
N VAL A 202 2.88 1.97 -18.45
CA VAL A 202 4.16 1.60 -19.09
C VAL A 202 3.92 0.30 -19.86
N ASN A 203 4.35 0.23 -21.12
CA ASN A 203 4.19 -0.95 -21.96
C ASN A 203 5.22 -2.05 -21.66
N GLU A 204 5.09 -3.19 -22.34
CA GLU A 204 6.01 -4.33 -22.18
C GLU A 204 7.45 -4.03 -22.63
N ASP A 205 7.64 -3.04 -23.49
CA ASP A 205 8.95 -2.57 -23.93
C ASP A 205 9.61 -1.62 -22.90
N GLY A 206 8.90 -1.30 -21.81
CA GLY A 206 9.37 -0.39 -20.77
C GLY A 206 9.26 1.08 -21.15
N GLU A 207 8.37 1.45 -22.06
CA GLU A 207 8.15 2.83 -22.50
C GLU A 207 6.86 3.40 -21.87
N ALA A 208 6.81 4.72 -21.66
CA ALA A 208 5.60 5.41 -21.21
C ALA A 208 4.46 5.17 -22.22
N TYR A 209 3.31 4.73 -21.73
CA TYR A 209 2.17 4.35 -22.57
C TYR A 209 0.84 4.88 -22.00
N ILE A 210 0.66 6.21 -22.06
CA ILE A 210 -0.56 6.91 -21.65
C ILE A 210 -1.39 7.26 -22.88
N VAL A 211 -0.77 7.94 -23.85
CA VAL A 211 -1.40 8.29 -25.13
C VAL A 211 -1.46 7.06 -26.03
N GLY A 212 -2.64 6.79 -26.58
CA GLY A 212 -2.89 5.62 -27.43
C GLY A 212 -3.13 4.32 -26.64
N ASN A 213 -3.23 4.38 -25.33
CA ASN A 213 -3.63 3.28 -24.46
C ASN A 213 -5.14 3.35 -24.21
N ASP A 214 -5.90 2.53 -24.91
CA ASP A 214 -7.38 2.54 -24.86
C ASP A 214 -7.93 2.29 -23.45
N VAL A 215 -7.26 1.44 -22.66
CA VAL A 215 -7.65 1.16 -21.27
C VAL A 215 -7.37 2.37 -20.39
N ALA A 216 -6.19 2.99 -20.53
CA ALA A 216 -5.84 4.20 -19.81
C ALA A 216 -6.83 5.34 -20.12
N GLU A 217 -7.18 5.53 -21.39
CA GLU A 217 -8.14 6.56 -21.77
C GLU A 217 -9.52 6.33 -21.15
N LYS A 218 -10.02 5.09 -21.11
CA LYS A 218 -11.27 4.74 -20.44
C LYS A 218 -11.22 5.01 -18.92
N CYS A 219 -10.18 4.54 -18.25
CA CYS A 219 -10.01 4.73 -16.81
C CYS A 219 -9.90 6.22 -16.43
N ILE A 220 -9.11 7.00 -17.18
CA ILE A 220 -8.95 8.44 -16.95
C ILE A 220 -10.27 9.18 -17.18
N ASN A 221 -10.99 8.90 -18.26
CA ASN A 221 -12.29 9.53 -18.53
C ASN A 221 -13.27 9.24 -17.38
N LEU A 222 -13.37 7.98 -16.99
CA LEU A 222 -14.25 7.54 -15.90
C LEU A 222 -13.90 8.23 -14.59
N TYR A 223 -12.61 8.29 -14.25
CA TYR A 223 -12.16 8.92 -13.01
C TYR A 223 -12.40 10.44 -13.02
N VAL A 224 -12.16 11.12 -14.14
CA VAL A 224 -12.51 12.54 -14.33
C VAL A 224 -14.01 12.76 -14.14
N ASP A 225 -14.84 11.88 -14.67
CA ASP A 225 -16.30 11.98 -14.54
C ASP A 225 -16.75 11.73 -13.09
N LEU A 226 -16.15 10.80 -12.37
CA LEU A 226 -16.42 10.59 -10.94
C LEU A 226 -16.13 11.86 -10.12
N VAL A 227 -15.02 12.54 -10.38
CA VAL A 227 -14.64 13.80 -9.70
C VAL A 227 -15.60 14.93 -10.10
N LYS A 228 -15.89 15.11 -11.39
CA LYS A 228 -16.77 16.19 -11.88
C LYS A 228 -18.23 16.07 -11.46
N ASN A 229 -18.65 14.89 -11.06
CA ASN A 229 -20.02 14.61 -10.63
C ASN A 229 -20.14 14.46 -9.09
N ASP A 230 -19.16 14.94 -8.33
CA ASP A 230 -19.15 14.93 -6.88
C ASP A 230 -19.30 13.53 -6.25
N VAL A 231 -18.84 12.49 -6.96
CA VAL A 231 -18.79 11.12 -6.44
C VAL A 231 -17.49 10.87 -5.69
N VAL A 232 -16.38 11.41 -6.21
CA VAL A 232 -15.05 11.37 -5.58
C VAL A 232 -14.66 12.78 -5.15
N LYS A 233 -14.32 12.93 -3.86
CA LYS A 233 -13.71 14.14 -3.33
C LYS A 233 -12.18 14.05 -3.46
N LEU A 234 -11.57 15.01 -4.13
CA LEU A 234 -10.12 15.14 -4.13
C LEU A 234 -9.64 15.92 -2.91
N VAL A 235 -8.61 15.40 -2.25
CA VAL A 235 -7.92 16.01 -1.10
C VAL A 235 -6.43 16.16 -1.40
N ASN A 236 -5.69 16.94 -0.59
CA ASN A 236 -4.31 17.29 -0.93
C ASN A 236 -3.26 16.32 -0.40
N ASN A 237 -3.57 15.60 0.67
CA ASN A 237 -2.61 14.74 1.36
C ASN A 237 -3.29 13.62 2.15
N TRP A 238 -2.48 12.72 2.69
CA TRP A 238 -2.91 11.58 3.47
C TRP A 238 -3.74 11.94 4.71
N ASP A 239 -3.36 12.97 5.45
CA ASP A 239 -4.09 13.36 6.66
C ASP A 239 -5.52 13.83 6.33
N GLU A 240 -5.69 14.61 5.25
CA GLU A 240 -7.01 15.01 4.76
C GLU A 240 -7.81 13.81 4.24
N TYR A 241 -7.12 12.86 3.57
CA TYR A 241 -7.74 11.63 3.08
C TYR A 241 -8.35 10.83 4.23
N ILE A 242 -7.57 10.54 5.27
CA ILE A 242 -8.06 9.81 6.45
C ILE A 242 -9.13 10.61 7.20
N ALA A 243 -8.95 11.93 7.38
CA ALA A 243 -9.93 12.78 8.06
C ALA A 243 -11.30 12.80 7.34
N THR A 244 -11.29 12.79 6.00
CA THR A 244 -12.53 12.75 5.18
C THR A 244 -13.33 11.46 5.41
N ILE A 245 -12.63 10.33 5.53
CA ILE A 245 -13.23 9.01 5.74
C ILE A 245 -13.70 8.86 7.18
N THR A 246 -12.81 9.07 8.15
CA THR A 246 -13.11 8.91 9.57
C THR A 246 -14.09 9.96 10.07
N GLY A 247 -14.13 11.15 9.46
CA GLY A 247 -15.11 12.19 9.71
C GLY A 247 -16.50 11.95 9.09
N GLY A 248 -16.64 10.92 8.23
CA GLY A 248 -17.90 10.60 7.54
C GLY A 248 -18.32 11.60 6.48
N GLU A 249 -17.38 12.34 5.90
CA GLU A 249 -17.61 13.19 4.72
C GLU A 249 -17.65 12.37 3.44
N ALA A 250 -16.89 11.26 3.40
CA ALA A 250 -17.03 10.20 2.41
C ALA A 250 -17.63 8.94 3.05
N ALA A 251 -18.53 8.27 2.31
CA ALA A 251 -19.19 7.05 2.74
C ALA A 251 -18.31 5.81 2.61
N GLY A 252 -17.24 5.88 1.83
CA GLY A 252 -16.42 4.72 1.55
C GLY A 252 -14.99 5.04 1.19
N ILE A 253 -14.23 3.97 1.08
CA ILE A 253 -12.83 3.93 0.68
C ILE A 253 -12.59 2.69 -0.18
N VAL A 254 -11.84 2.84 -1.27
CA VAL A 254 -11.29 1.74 -2.07
C VAL A 254 -9.78 1.81 -1.94
N ASN A 255 -9.19 0.80 -1.30
CA ASN A 255 -7.74 0.81 -1.04
C ASN A 255 -7.22 -0.61 -0.74
N GLY A 256 -5.91 -0.76 -0.57
CA GLY A 256 -5.31 -2.00 -0.10
C GLY A 256 -5.83 -2.40 1.30
N ASN A 257 -5.86 -3.68 1.59
CA ASN A 257 -6.41 -4.24 2.83
C ASN A 257 -5.76 -3.69 4.11
N TRP A 258 -4.55 -3.17 4.03
CA TRP A 258 -3.83 -2.52 5.13
C TRP A 258 -4.59 -1.32 5.73
N ILE A 259 -5.52 -0.72 4.99
CA ILE A 259 -6.38 0.38 5.49
C ILE A 259 -7.32 -0.07 6.63
N THR A 260 -7.58 -1.35 6.77
CA THR A 260 -8.44 -1.88 7.85
C THR A 260 -7.91 -1.53 9.23
N ALA A 261 -6.58 -1.52 9.43
CA ALA A 261 -5.96 -1.12 10.68
C ALA A 261 -6.30 0.33 11.06
N THR A 262 -6.20 1.24 10.09
CA THR A 262 -6.57 2.66 10.28
C THR A 262 -8.05 2.84 10.60
N LEU A 263 -8.93 2.09 9.93
CA LEU A 263 -10.37 2.13 10.22
C LEU A 263 -10.65 1.58 11.62
N MET A 264 -10.09 0.44 11.99
CA MET A 264 -10.28 -0.18 13.31
C MET A 264 -9.79 0.69 14.48
N ALA A 265 -8.87 1.62 14.24
CA ALA A 265 -8.46 2.60 15.25
C ALA A 265 -9.55 3.62 15.61
N THR A 266 -10.63 3.72 14.83
CA THR A 266 -11.80 4.56 15.10
C THR A 266 -12.87 3.79 15.88
N GLU A 267 -12.62 3.52 17.17
CA GLU A 267 -13.46 2.64 18.00
C GLU A 267 -14.95 3.03 18.06
N ASP A 268 -15.28 4.32 17.95
CA ASP A 268 -16.63 4.85 17.92
C ASP A 268 -17.43 4.49 16.65
N GLN A 269 -16.75 3.96 15.63
CA GLN A 269 -17.36 3.50 14.37
C GLN A 269 -17.48 1.97 14.28
N LYS A 270 -17.19 1.26 15.36
CA LYS A 270 -17.32 -0.20 15.44
C LYS A 270 -18.73 -0.66 15.03
N GLY A 271 -18.79 -1.61 14.10
CA GLY A 271 -20.03 -2.17 13.56
C GLY A 271 -20.71 -1.33 12.47
N LEU A 272 -20.12 -0.18 12.10
CA LEU A 272 -20.65 0.69 11.03
C LEU A 272 -20.00 0.45 9.66
N TRP A 273 -18.92 -0.32 9.61
CA TRP A 273 -18.19 -0.60 8.39
C TRP A 273 -18.45 -2.02 7.88
N GLN A 274 -18.46 -2.19 6.59
CA GLN A 274 -18.41 -3.49 5.92
C GLN A 274 -17.53 -3.42 4.68
N ILE A 275 -16.95 -4.58 4.29
CA ILE A 275 -16.11 -4.68 3.09
C ILE A 275 -16.87 -5.38 1.95
N THR A 276 -16.50 -5.04 0.72
CA THR A 276 -16.89 -5.74 -0.51
C THR A 276 -15.81 -5.57 -1.58
N THR A 277 -16.07 -6.06 -2.79
CA THR A 277 -15.19 -5.90 -3.96
C THR A 277 -15.14 -4.46 -4.45
N MET A 278 -14.03 -4.06 -5.07
CA MET A 278 -13.98 -2.78 -5.79
C MET A 278 -14.84 -2.84 -7.07
N PRO A 279 -15.36 -1.70 -7.57
CA PRO A 279 -16.04 -1.67 -8.84
C PRO A 279 -15.10 -2.02 -10.02
N LYS A 280 -15.57 -2.74 -11.05
CA LYS A 280 -14.80 -3.02 -12.26
C LYS A 280 -15.01 -1.97 -13.35
N VAL A 281 -14.03 -1.84 -14.23
CA VAL A 281 -14.11 -0.93 -15.40
C VAL A 281 -15.06 -1.50 -16.43
N ASP A 282 -15.98 -0.65 -16.94
CA ASP A 282 -16.96 -1.01 -17.94
C ASP A 282 -16.29 -1.23 -19.32
N ASP A 283 -16.86 -2.13 -20.11
CA ASP A 283 -16.47 -2.37 -21.50
C ASP A 283 -14.97 -2.66 -21.73
N VAL A 284 -14.35 -3.32 -20.76
CA VAL A 284 -13.00 -3.90 -20.86
C VAL A 284 -13.11 -5.38 -20.53
N ASP A 285 -12.86 -6.24 -21.51
CA ASP A 285 -13.09 -7.69 -21.38
C ASP A 285 -12.23 -8.34 -20.28
N THR A 286 -11.06 -7.79 -20.00
CA THR A 286 -10.13 -8.29 -18.97
C THR A 286 -10.41 -7.69 -17.58
N ALA A 287 -11.33 -6.72 -17.46
CA ALA A 287 -11.59 -6.04 -16.20
C ALA A 287 -12.20 -6.97 -15.15
N THR A 288 -11.70 -6.89 -13.95
CA THR A 288 -12.18 -7.62 -12.78
C THR A 288 -12.58 -6.66 -11.66
N ASN A 289 -13.23 -7.18 -10.61
CA ASN A 289 -13.49 -6.45 -9.37
C ASN A 289 -12.33 -6.55 -8.37
N TYR A 290 -11.15 -6.95 -8.83
CA TYR A 290 -9.98 -7.24 -7.98
C TYR A 290 -8.74 -6.53 -8.49
N ALA A 291 -7.95 -6.01 -7.56
CA ALA A 291 -6.67 -5.36 -7.83
C ALA A 291 -5.74 -5.50 -6.62
N ASN A 292 -4.51 -5.05 -6.75
CA ASN A 292 -3.56 -4.91 -5.66
C ASN A 292 -3.20 -3.43 -5.47
N ASN A 293 -3.12 -2.99 -4.23
CA ASN A 293 -2.54 -1.69 -3.91
C ASN A 293 -1.61 -1.80 -2.71
N GLY A 294 -0.31 -1.77 -2.97
CA GLY A 294 0.73 -1.91 -1.97
C GLY A 294 1.27 -3.33 -1.89
N GLY A 295 1.48 -3.78 -0.68
CA GLY A 295 2.36 -4.87 -0.32
C GLY A 295 3.77 -4.36 -0.09
N SER A 296 4.44 -4.97 0.88
CA SER A 296 5.79 -4.59 1.27
C SER A 296 6.60 -5.80 1.73
N SER A 297 7.91 -5.60 1.81
CA SER A 297 8.86 -6.60 2.26
C SER A 297 9.94 -5.95 3.11
N TRP A 298 10.52 -6.72 4.03
CA TRP A 298 11.62 -6.30 4.88
C TRP A 298 12.96 -6.60 4.21
N TYR A 299 13.83 -5.60 4.14
CA TYR A 299 15.13 -5.70 3.49
C TYR A 299 16.25 -5.39 4.49
N ILE A 300 17.27 -6.26 4.53
CA ILE A 300 18.49 -6.01 5.29
C ILE A 300 19.38 -5.10 4.46
N THR A 301 19.81 -3.98 5.04
CA THR A 301 20.68 -3.04 4.34
C THR A 301 22.15 -3.45 4.45
N SER A 302 22.99 -2.95 3.55
CA SER A 302 24.44 -3.18 3.62
C SER A 302 25.12 -2.50 4.82
N ASN A 303 24.42 -1.62 5.56
CA ASN A 303 24.89 -1.04 6.81
C ASN A 303 24.70 -1.97 8.02
N CYS A 304 23.89 -3.02 7.90
CA CYS A 304 23.66 -3.97 8.98
C CYS A 304 24.96 -4.65 9.38
N LYS A 305 25.34 -4.50 10.65
CA LYS A 305 26.60 -5.06 11.17
C LYS A 305 26.45 -6.50 11.63
N ASN A 306 25.25 -6.90 12.03
CA ASN A 306 24.92 -8.24 12.47
C ASN A 306 23.87 -8.86 11.54
N VAL A 307 24.29 -9.18 10.32
CA VAL A 307 23.43 -9.75 9.28
C VAL A 307 22.85 -11.09 9.73
N GLU A 308 23.64 -11.96 10.36
CA GLU A 308 23.16 -13.25 10.87
C GLU A 308 22.00 -13.10 11.86
N LEU A 309 22.07 -12.12 12.77
CA LEU A 309 20.97 -11.82 13.70
C LEU A 309 19.72 -11.30 12.97
N ALA A 310 19.90 -10.42 11.98
CA ALA A 310 18.80 -9.86 11.22
C ALA A 310 18.11 -10.93 10.36
N GLU A 311 18.87 -11.84 9.75
CA GLU A 311 18.34 -12.98 9.00
C GLU A 311 17.58 -13.95 9.91
N ASP A 312 18.15 -14.35 11.05
CA ASP A 312 17.50 -15.26 12.01
C ASP A 312 16.21 -14.65 12.58
N PHE A 313 16.25 -13.36 12.94
CA PHE A 313 15.07 -12.63 13.40
C PHE A 313 13.94 -12.59 12.36
N LEU A 314 14.24 -12.21 11.12
CA LEU A 314 13.23 -12.15 10.06
C LEU A 314 12.76 -13.55 9.64
N ALA A 315 13.65 -14.55 9.60
CA ALA A 315 13.31 -15.94 9.27
C ALA A 315 12.35 -16.55 10.29
N SER A 316 12.65 -16.40 11.57
CA SER A 316 11.86 -17.00 12.66
C SER A 316 10.55 -16.30 12.96
N THR A 317 10.35 -15.07 12.41
CA THR A 317 9.10 -14.30 12.56
C THR A 317 8.34 -14.26 11.23
N PHE A 318 8.65 -13.32 10.35
CA PHE A 318 7.96 -13.12 9.06
C PHE A 318 8.20 -14.26 8.06
N GLY A 319 9.32 -14.96 8.18
CA GLY A 319 9.74 -16.01 7.23
C GLY A 319 9.10 -17.37 7.45
N SER A 320 8.65 -17.72 8.68
CA SER A 320 8.22 -19.08 8.96
C SER A 320 7.22 -19.27 10.11
N SER A 321 6.74 -18.21 10.78
CA SER A 321 5.95 -18.34 12.00
C SER A 321 4.45 -18.11 11.79
N THR A 322 3.67 -19.19 11.75
CA THR A 322 2.20 -19.13 11.78
C THR A 322 1.70 -18.46 13.06
N ASP A 323 2.24 -18.85 14.21
CA ASP A 323 1.84 -18.28 15.52
C ASP A 323 2.05 -16.76 15.56
N PHE A 324 3.10 -16.25 14.91
CA PHE A 324 3.35 -14.83 14.82
C PHE A 324 2.28 -14.13 13.96
N TYR A 325 1.98 -14.68 12.79
CA TYR A 325 0.95 -14.09 11.92
C TYR A 325 -0.45 -14.16 12.55
N ASP A 326 -0.77 -15.25 13.25
CA ASP A 326 -2.03 -15.35 14.01
C ASP A 326 -2.14 -14.27 15.09
N ALA A 327 -1.02 -13.92 15.72
CA ALA A 327 -1.00 -12.89 16.75
C ALA A 327 -1.12 -11.46 16.17
N ILE A 328 -0.50 -11.16 15.02
CA ILE A 328 -0.55 -9.82 14.44
C ILE A 328 -1.81 -9.55 13.62
N LEU A 329 -2.44 -10.57 13.02
CA LEU A 329 -3.60 -10.42 12.16
C LEU A 329 -4.75 -9.62 12.79
N PRO A 330 -5.25 -9.96 14.01
CA PRO A 330 -6.35 -9.23 14.63
C PRO A 330 -5.97 -7.82 15.11
N VAL A 331 -4.67 -7.51 15.20
CA VAL A 331 -4.15 -6.24 15.75
C VAL A 331 -3.83 -5.27 14.63
N SER A 332 -3.09 -5.72 13.61
CA SER A 332 -2.63 -4.88 12.51
C SER A 332 -3.36 -5.13 11.19
N GLY A 333 -4.14 -6.22 11.08
CA GLY A 333 -4.78 -6.59 9.82
C GLY A 333 -3.79 -7.04 8.73
N ALA A 334 -2.55 -7.37 9.09
CA ALA A 334 -1.52 -7.82 8.15
C ALA A 334 -1.86 -9.22 7.62
N ILE A 335 -2.28 -9.28 6.36
CA ILE A 335 -2.51 -10.54 5.66
C ILE A 335 -1.15 -11.17 5.33
N SER A 336 -0.93 -12.35 5.84
CA SER A 336 0.32 -13.08 5.68
C SER A 336 0.66 -13.35 4.22
N CYS A 337 1.92 -13.12 3.86
CA CYS A 337 2.51 -13.62 2.61
C CYS A 337 3.07 -15.05 2.78
N TYR A 338 3.31 -15.49 4.02
CA TYR A 338 3.67 -16.85 4.36
C TYR A 338 2.43 -17.74 4.26
N LEU A 339 2.33 -18.54 3.20
CA LEU A 339 1.13 -19.29 2.82
C LEU A 339 0.60 -20.21 3.92
N PRO A 340 1.45 -20.93 4.70
CA PRO A 340 0.95 -21.78 5.78
C PRO A 340 0.17 -21.02 6.86
N ALA A 341 0.49 -19.74 7.11
CA ALA A 341 -0.26 -18.93 8.06
C ALA A 341 -1.65 -18.55 7.54
N GLY A 342 -1.80 -18.38 6.23
CA GLY A 342 -3.09 -18.08 5.60
C GLY A 342 -4.13 -19.22 5.71
N GLU A 343 -3.71 -20.43 6.10
CA GLU A 343 -4.59 -21.58 6.35
C GLU A 343 -5.12 -21.62 7.79
N SER A 344 -4.72 -20.69 8.66
CA SER A 344 -5.12 -20.65 10.07
C SER A 344 -6.61 -20.32 10.26
N GLU A 345 -7.21 -20.90 11.29
CA GLU A 345 -8.61 -20.70 11.66
C GLU A 345 -8.91 -19.23 12.03
N VAL A 346 -7.92 -18.47 12.49
CA VAL A 346 -8.03 -17.04 12.85
C VAL A 346 -8.54 -16.19 11.69
N TYR A 347 -8.23 -16.57 10.45
CA TYR A 347 -8.71 -15.86 9.26
C TYR A 347 -10.24 -15.95 9.08
N ASN A 348 -10.88 -16.96 9.65
CA ASN A 348 -12.34 -17.16 9.56
C ASN A 348 -13.11 -16.51 10.70
N GLU A 349 -12.43 -15.92 11.68
CA GLU A 349 -13.10 -15.28 12.80
C GLU A 349 -13.88 -14.03 12.38
N PRO A 350 -15.12 -13.86 12.91
CA PRO A 350 -15.90 -12.66 12.65
C PRO A 350 -15.23 -11.41 13.25
N ASN A 351 -15.12 -10.35 12.47
CA ASN A 351 -14.59 -9.07 12.93
C ASN A 351 -15.75 -8.14 13.34
N GLU A 352 -15.85 -7.86 14.63
CA GLU A 352 -16.93 -7.00 15.17
C GLU A 352 -16.90 -5.56 14.67
N PHE A 353 -15.72 -5.03 14.32
CA PHE A 353 -15.61 -3.68 13.74
C PHE A 353 -16.28 -3.61 12.37
N PHE A 354 -16.18 -4.68 11.60
CA PHE A 354 -16.80 -4.82 10.27
C PHE A 354 -18.15 -5.57 10.35
N ASN A 355 -18.94 -5.29 11.38
CA ASN A 355 -20.30 -5.81 11.54
C ASN A 355 -20.38 -7.35 11.48
N GLY A 356 -19.38 -8.04 11.99
CA GLY A 356 -19.33 -9.51 12.07
C GLY A 356 -18.91 -10.21 10.77
N GLN A 357 -18.43 -9.51 9.74
CA GLN A 357 -17.86 -10.13 8.56
C GLN A 357 -16.52 -10.81 8.90
N SER A 358 -16.24 -11.98 8.34
CA SER A 358 -14.92 -12.62 8.36
C SER A 358 -14.03 -11.98 7.30
N ILE A 359 -13.58 -10.75 7.57
CA ILE A 359 -12.91 -9.92 6.56
C ILE A 359 -11.59 -10.52 6.07
N PHE A 360 -10.84 -11.20 6.93
CA PHE A 360 -9.50 -11.68 6.58
C PHE A 360 -9.55 -12.83 5.57
N SER A 361 -10.45 -13.81 5.75
CA SER A 361 -10.65 -14.87 4.76
C SER A 361 -11.23 -14.31 3.44
N THR A 362 -12.11 -13.31 3.51
CA THR A 362 -12.61 -12.60 2.32
C THR A 362 -11.48 -11.91 1.56
N ILE A 363 -10.55 -11.24 2.25
CA ILE A 363 -9.41 -10.57 1.62
C ILE A 363 -8.46 -11.59 0.98
N VAL A 364 -8.22 -12.73 1.63
CA VAL A 364 -7.43 -13.84 1.05
C VAL A 364 -8.08 -14.35 -0.24
N GLU A 365 -9.41 -14.53 -0.24
CA GLU A 365 -10.16 -14.89 -1.45
C GLU A 365 -9.97 -13.83 -2.55
N TYR A 366 -10.14 -12.54 -2.25
CA TYR A 366 -9.96 -11.47 -3.24
C TYR A 366 -8.55 -11.45 -3.81
N SER A 367 -7.54 -11.69 -3.00
CA SER A 367 -6.15 -11.74 -3.46
C SER A 367 -5.87 -12.83 -4.49
N SER A 368 -6.65 -13.94 -4.45
CA SER A 368 -6.53 -15.05 -5.41
C SER A 368 -7.09 -14.73 -6.80
N HIS A 369 -7.88 -13.67 -6.91
CA HIS A 369 -8.53 -13.23 -8.16
C HIS A 369 -7.86 -12.02 -8.81
N ILE A 370 -6.80 -11.48 -8.22
CA ILE A 370 -6.06 -10.32 -8.77
C ILE A 370 -5.46 -10.71 -10.12
N PRO A 371 -5.76 -9.98 -11.21
CA PRO A 371 -5.21 -10.29 -12.53
C PRO A 371 -3.68 -10.06 -12.57
N GLU A 372 -3.00 -10.84 -13.40
CA GLU A 372 -1.60 -10.56 -13.74
C GLU A 372 -1.54 -9.23 -14.52
N PHE A 373 -0.52 -8.42 -14.23
CA PHE A 373 -0.28 -7.15 -14.90
C PHE A 373 1.21 -6.92 -15.10
N THR A 374 1.56 -6.08 -16.09
CA THR A 374 2.94 -5.71 -16.35
C THR A 374 3.49 -4.88 -15.20
N LYS A 375 4.57 -5.33 -14.59
CA LYS A 375 5.26 -4.59 -13.53
C LYS A 375 6.20 -3.56 -14.11
N THR A 376 6.29 -2.42 -13.44
CA THR A 376 7.21 -1.35 -13.81
C THR A 376 7.91 -0.79 -12.58
N PRO A 377 9.19 -0.44 -12.66
CA PRO A 377 9.88 0.30 -11.60
C PRO A 377 9.41 1.76 -11.49
N TYR A 378 8.57 2.24 -12.41
CA TYR A 378 8.10 3.62 -12.52
C TYR A 378 6.64 3.80 -12.10
N HIS A 379 6.15 2.94 -11.20
CA HIS A 379 4.75 2.96 -10.74
C HIS A 379 4.35 4.32 -10.15
N TYR A 380 5.17 4.89 -9.28
CA TYR A 380 4.84 6.15 -8.61
C TYR A 380 5.03 7.37 -9.51
N GLU A 381 6.00 7.34 -10.41
CA GLU A 381 6.17 8.36 -11.44
C GLU A 381 4.95 8.39 -12.38
N ALA A 382 4.48 7.23 -12.82
CA ALA A 382 3.27 7.12 -13.64
C ALA A 382 2.04 7.64 -12.88
N ARG A 383 1.85 7.22 -11.61
CA ARG A 383 0.76 7.68 -10.74
C ARG A 383 0.70 9.20 -10.66
N GLU A 384 1.81 9.85 -10.33
CA GLU A 384 1.90 11.29 -10.23
C GLU A 384 1.55 12.00 -11.55
N CYS A 385 2.09 11.51 -12.67
CA CYS A 385 1.83 12.10 -13.99
C CYS A 385 0.35 12.00 -14.39
N VAL A 386 -0.27 10.81 -14.24
CA VAL A 386 -1.67 10.63 -14.66
C VAL A 386 -2.66 11.32 -13.73
N ASN A 387 -2.41 11.35 -12.42
CA ASN A 387 -3.24 12.10 -11.49
C ASN A 387 -3.15 13.61 -11.72
N THR A 388 -1.96 14.12 -12.04
CA THR A 388 -1.77 15.53 -12.45
C THR A 388 -2.59 15.84 -13.71
N ALA A 389 -2.58 14.94 -14.69
CA ALA A 389 -3.41 15.09 -15.89
C ALA A 389 -4.91 15.13 -15.53
N VAL A 390 -5.39 14.26 -14.65
CA VAL A 390 -6.78 14.28 -14.16
C VAL A 390 -7.12 15.62 -13.53
N VAL A 391 -6.30 16.13 -12.63
CA VAL A 391 -6.50 17.45 -11.99
C VAL A 391 -6.56 18.57 -13.04
N ASN A 392 -5.66 18.55 -14.03
CA ASN A 392 -5.63 19.54 -15.10
C ASN A 392 -6.91 19.49 -15.96
N ILE A 393 -7.38 18.28 -16.31
CA ILE A 393 -8.63 18.08 -17.10
C ILE A 393 -9.86 18.55 -16.28
N VAL A 394 -9.91 18.25 -14.98
CA VAL A 394 -10.99 18.71 -14.10
C VAL A 394 -11.02 20.23 -14.04
N ASN A 395 -9.86 20.89 -14.04
CA ASN A 395 -9.70 22.34 -14.02
C ASN A 395 -9.84 23.00 -15.42
N GLY A 396 -10.12 22.23 -16.48
CA GLY A 396 -10.47 22.77 -17.79
C GLY A 396 -9.37 22.75 -18.85
N THR A 397 -8.23 22.10 -18.58
CA THR A 397 -7.23 21.83 -19.63
C THR A 397 -7.81 20.83 -20.64
N ALA A 398 -7.51 21.01 -21.92
CA ALA A 398 -7.93 20.05 -22.96
C ALA A 398 -7.33 18.67 -22.66
N LYS A 399 -8.14 17.62 -22.78
CA LYS A 399 -7.75 16.26 -22.41
C LYS A 399 -6.50 15.82 -23.17
N GLU A 400 -6.47 16.04 -24.46
CA GLU A 400 -5.37 15.66 -25.34
C GLU A 400 -4.05 16.31 -24.90
N ASP A 401 -4.09 17.59 -24.54
CA ASP A 401 -2.91 18.34 -24.06
C ASP A 401 -2.43 17.79 -22.72
N ALA A 402 -3.35 17.54 -21.77
CA ALA A 402 -3.00 17.02 -20.44
C ALA A 402 -2.41 15.60 -20.49
N LEU A 403 -2.97 14.73 -21.36
CA LEU A 403 -2.44 13.37 -21.54
C LEU A 403 -1.09 13.35 -22.25
N GLN A 404 -0.86 14.25 -23.21
CA GLN A 404 0.44 14.37 -23.89
C GLN A 404 1.50 14.87 -22.92
N GLU A 405 1.18 15.87 -22.09
CA GLU A 405 2.08 16.37 -21.03
C GLU A 405 2.44 15.25 -20.03
N ALA A 406 1.46 14.44 -19.61
CA ALA A 406 1.70 13.31 -18.72
C ALA A 406 2.61 12.25 -19.37
N GLN A 407 2.37 11.93 -20.64
CA GLN A 407 3.19 11.02 -21.44
C GLN A 407 4.65 11.50 -21.51
N ASP A 408 4.85 12.77 -21.90
CA ASP A 408 6.18 13.34 -22.09
C ASP A 408 6.92 13.45 -20.75
N THR A 409 6.22 13.81 -19.67
CA THR A 409 6.79 13.90 -18.31
C THR A 409 7.18 12.51 -17.79
N LEU A 410 6.32 11.51 -17.97
CA LEU A 410 6.66 10.13 -17.57
C LEU A 410 7.86 9.63 -18.33
N ALA A 411 7.88 9.78 -19.67
CA ALA A 411 9.01 9.39 -20.51
C ALA A 411 10.31 10.06 -20.07
N PHE A 412 10.28 11.33 -19.69
CA PHE A 412 11.45 12.05 -19.15
C PHE A 412 11.92 11.46 -17.82
N LYS A 413 11.01 11.27 -16.85
CA LYS A 413 11.34 10.68 -15.54
C LYS A 413 11.91 9.27 -15.64
N MET A 414 11.57 8.53 -16.69
CA MET A 414 12.11 7.18 -16.96
C MET A 414 13.55 7.20 -17.48
N THR A 415 14.09 8.36 -17.81
CA THR A 415 15.51 8.51 -18.25
C THR A 415 16.45 8.97 -17.13
N GLU A 416 15.90 9.38 -16.00
CA GLU A 416 16.64 9.79 -14.80
C GLU A 416 17.01 8.59 -13.91
#